data_f055105b1d3c70ce5e9bb0ce2df05b45
#
_entry.id   f055105b1d3c70ce5e9bb0ce2df05b45
#
_cell.length_a   1.000
_cell.length_b   1.000
_cell.length_c   1.000
_cell.angle_alpha   90.00
_cell.angle_beta   90.00
_cell.angle_gamma   90.00
#
_symmetry.space_group_name_H-M   'P 1'
#
loop_
_entity.id
_entity.type
_entity.pdbx_description
1 polymer ?
#
loop_
_entity_poly.entity_id
_entity_poly.type
_entity_poly.pdbx_seq_one_letter_code
_entity_poly.pdbx_strand_id
1 'polypeptide(L)'
;MPTFSVKELTEICIKIIREMGADEETANIVTNNLVKANLTGHDSHGVIYIPRLLERIPDKINPKAKPVIKNDSGNIVLVDGKWAFGQVTAKYAMNLAIEKGIKNGLSMVGTFNSNHIGRLGEYAL
;
A
#
# COMPACT_ATOMS: atom_id res chain seq x y z
N MET A 1 -6.89 27.73 3.81
CA MET A 1 -6.26 26.52 3.27
C MET A 1 -6.81 26.23 1.88
N PRO A 2 -5.98 25.89 0.91
CA PRO A 2 -6.50 25.49 -0.39
C PRO A 2 -7.33 24.21 -0.27
N THR A 3 -8.45 24.17 -0.97
CA THR A 3 -9.36 23.02 -1.01
C THR A 3 -9.26 22.36 -2.38
N PHE A 4 -9.14 21.05 -2.40
CA PHE A 4 -9.09 20.24 -3.62
C PHE A 4 -10.31 19.31 -3.67
N SER A 5 -10.85 19.09 -4.84
CA SER A 5 -11.76 17.96 -5.04
C SER A 5 -11.00 16.64 -4.92
N VAL A 6 -11.71 15.57 -4.57
CA VAL A 6 -11.13 14.21 -4.50
C VAL A 6 -10.43 13.83 -5.81
N LYS A 7 -11.06 14.18 -6.94
CA LYS A 7 -10.52 13.89 -8.28
C LYS A 7 -9.20 14.61 -8.52
N GLU A 8 -9.15 15.92 -8.30
CA GLU A 8 -7.93 16.73 -8.49
C GLU A 8 -6.80 16.23 -7.59
N LEU A 9 -7.07 16.00 -6.30
CA LEU A 9 -6.08 15.50 -5.37
C LEU A 9 -5.54 14.13 -5.79
N THR A 10 -6.42 13.22 -6.21
CA THR A 10 -6.03 11.89 -6.71
C THR A 10 -5.13 11.99 -7.93
N GLU A 11 -5.49 12.80 -8.92
CA GLU A 11 -4.69 12.98 -10.14
C GLU A 11 -3.30 13.56 -9.84
N ILE A 12 -3.22 14.53 -8.93
CA ILE A 12 -1.94 15.12 -8.49
C ILE A 12 -1.07 14.06 -7.80
N CYS A 13 -1.64 13.32 -6.86
CA CYS A 13 -0.90 12.29 -6.11
C CYS A 13 -0.39 11.17 -7.02
N ILE A 14 -1.21 10.69 -7.96
CA ILE A 14 -0.78 9.67 -8.94
C ILE A 14 0.45 10.16 -9.71
N LYS A 15 0.44 11.40 -10.21
CA LYS A 15 1.58 11.97 -10.92
C LYS A 15 2.84 12.00 -10.04
N ILE A 16 2.72 12.47 -8.80
CA ILE A 16 3.85 12.53 -7.87
C ILE A 16 4.42 11.13 -7.60
N ILE A 17 3.57 10.15 -7.30
CA ILE A 17 4.02 8.78 -7.00
C ILE A 17 4.66 8.12 -8.24
N ARG A 18 4.17 8.41 -9.44
CA ARG A 18 4.82 7.95 -10.69
C ARG A 18 6.19 8.58 -10.90
N GLU A 19 6.34 9.86 -10.63
CA GLU A 19 7.65 10.54 -10.69
C GLU A 19 8.66 9.99 -9.66
N MET A 20 8.18 9.38 -8.58
CA MET A 20 9.01 8.62 -7.64
C MET A 20 9.54 7.30 -8.22
N GLY A 21 9.11 6.90 -9.41
CA GLY A 21 9.54 5.68 -10.11
C GLY A 21 8.52 4.52 -10.06
N ALA A 22 7.34 4.74 -9.49
CA ALA A 22 6.27 3.73 -9.46
C ALA A 22 5.62 3.55 -10.83
N ASP A 23 5.17 2.32 -11.11
CA ASP A 23 4.26 2.07 -12.22
C ASP A 23 2.84 2.58 -11.90
N GLU A 24 1.96 2.56 -12.89
CA GLU A 24 0.59 3.07 -12.75
C GLU A 24 -0.21 2.32 -11.69
N GLU A 25 -0.10 1.01 -11.63
CA GLU A 25 -0.79 0.18 -10.64
C GLU A 25 -0.36 0.55 -9.21
N THR A 26 0.94 0.62 -8.96
CA THR A 26 1.51 1.01 -7.68
C THR A 26 1.08 2.43 -7.29
N ALA A 27 1.16 3.38 -8.24
CA ALA A 27 0.74 4.76 -7.99
C ALA A 27 -0.74 4.85 -7.61
N ASN A 28 -1.62 4.09 -8.27
CA ASN A 28 -3.04 4.02 -7.92
C ASN A 28 -3.27 3.43 -6.52
N ILE A 29 -2.60 2.33 -6.18
CA ILE A 29 -2.73 1.68 -4.86
C ILE A 29 -2.32 2.65 -3.75
N VAL A 30 -1.14 3.26 -3.86
CA VAL A 30 -0.62 4.18 -2.85
C VAL A 30 -1.50 5.42 -2.73
N THR A 31 -1.85 6.05 -3.86
CA THR A 31 -2.70 7.25 -3.88
C THR A 31 -4.07 6.99 -3.27
N ASN A 32 -4.74 5.91 -3.66
CA ASN A 32 -6.06 5.59 -3.13
C ASN A 32 -6.03 5.38 -1.61
N ASN A 33 -5.01 4.73 -1.08
CA ASN A 33 -4.83 4.56 0.37
C ASN A 33 -4.69 5.91 1.08
N LEU A 34 -3.85 6.81 0.55
CA LEU A 34 -3.61 8.14 1.14
C LEU A 34 -4.85 9.04 1.07
N VAL A 35 -5.50 9.14 -0.07
CA VAL A 35 -6.69 9.97 -0.25
C VAL A 35 -7.85 9.45 0.60
N LYS A 36 -8.05 8.14 0.65
CA LYS A 36 -9.09 7.54 1.49
C LYS A 36 -8.82 7.77 2.99
N ALA A 37 -7.56 7.80 3.42
CA ALA A 37 -7.22 8.19 4.79
C ALA A 37 -7.69 9.61 5.11
N ASN A 38 -7.48 10.59 4.23
CA ASN A 38 -8.03 11.93 4.39
C ASN A 38 -9.56 11.94 4.45
N LEU A 39 -10.23 11.23 3.54
CA LEU A 39 -11.69 11.17 3.48
C LEU A 39 -12.32 10.55 4.74
N THR A 40 -11.57 9.75 5.47
CA THR A 40 -12.01 9.11 6.72
C THR A 40 -11.51 9.83 7.98
N GLY A 41 -10.94 11.01 7.83
CA GLY A 41 -10.49 11.84 8.96
C GLY A 41 -9.15 11.43 9.58
N HIS A 42 -8.35 10.62 8.89
CA HIS A 42 -7.02 10.17 9.33
C HIS A 42 -5.90 10.92 8.57
N ASP A 43 -5.87 12.23 8.68
CA ASP A 43 -4.98 13.10 7.91
C ASP A 43 -3.49 12.77 8.10
N SER A 44 -3.08 12.30 9.27
CA SER A 44 -1.70 11.86 9.53
C SER A 44 -1.24 10.68 8.65
N HIS A 45 -2.17 9.91 8.11
CA HIS A 45 -1.95 8.79 7.19
C HIS A 45 -2.38 9.14 5.76
N GLY A 46 -2.78 10.37 5.52
CA GLY A 46 -3.22 10.90 4.24
C GLY A 46 -2.08 11.43 3.38
N VAL A 47 -2.42 12.32 2.47
CA VAL A 47 -1.49 12.89 1.48
C VAL A 47 -0.32 13.66 2.08
N ILE A 48 -0.45 14.13 3.31
CA ILE A 48 0.66 14.73 4.10
C ILE A 48 1.85 13.77 4.27
N TYR A 49 1.65 12.48 4.06
CA TYR A 49 2.69 11.46 4.16
C TYR A 49 3.59 11.37 2.92
N ILE A 50 3.20 11.98 1.78
CA ILE A 50 3.94 11.93 0.51
C ILE A 50 5.40 12.38 0.64
N PRO A 51 5.75 13.51 1.32
CA PRO A 51 7.14 13.89 1.50
C PRO A 51 7.98 12.81 2.20
N ARG A 52 7.41 12.12 3.20
CA ARG A 52 8.11 11.04 3.91
C ARG A 52 8.35 9.81 3.02
N LEU A 53 7.47 9.55 2.05
CA LEU A 53 7.71 8.49 1.07
C LEU A 53 8.90 8.85 0.19
N LEU A 54 8.97 10.09 -0.29
CA LEU A 54 10.06 10.58 -1.13
C LEU A 54 11.42 10.50 -0.41
N GLU A 55 11.48 10.92 0.86
CA GLU A 55 12.69 10.86 1.68
C GLU A 55 13.23 9.43 1.88
N ARG A 56 12.39 8.42 1.69
CA ARG A 56 12.76 7.00 1.86
C ARG A 56 13.20 6.32 0.57
N ILE A 57 13.08 6.98 -0.56
CA ILE A 57 13.50 6.46 -1.86
C ILE A 57 14.91 6.98 -2.18
N PRO A 58 15.82 6.14 -2.69
CA PRO A 58 15.68 4.69 -2.92
C PRO A 58 16.08 3.80 -1.74
N ASP A 59 16.61 4.37 -0.67
CA ASP A 59 17.33 3.62 0.38
C ASP A 59 16.46 2.62 1.14
N LYS A 60 15.20 2.96 1.39
CA LYS A 60 14.25 2.16 2.19
C LYS A 60 13.01 1.74 1.42
N ILE A 61 12.71 2.40 0.30
CA ILE A 61 11.59 2.06 -0.57
C ILE A 61 12.13 1.88 -1.98
N ASN A 62 11.88 0.69 -2.56
CA ASN A 62 12.07 0.45 -3.98
C ASN A 62 10.72 0.64 -4.69
N PRO A 63 10.51 1.76 -5.42
CA PRO A 63 9.22 2.07 -6.02
C PRO A 63 8.81 1.11 -7.15
N LYS A 64 9.74 0.34 -7.68
CA LYS A 64 9.51 -0.66 -8.74
C LYS A 64 9.30 -2.07 -8.21
N ALA A 65 9.56 -2.30 -6.92
CA ALA A 65 9.44 -3.62 -6.34
C ALA A 65 7.97 -4.06 -6.23
N LYS A 66 7.78 -5.36 -6.37
CA LYS A 66 6.50 -6.03 -6.15
C LYS A 66 6.68 -7.12 -5.08
N PRO A 67 5.71 -7.28 -4.17
CA PRO A 67 5.76 -8.36 -3.19
C PRO A 67 5.66 -9.73 -3.87
N VAL A 68 6.29 -10.72 -3.27
CA VAL A 68 6.28 -12.11 -3.76
C VAL A 68 6.02 -13.09 -2.62
N ILE A 69 5.38 -14.21 -2.92
CA ILE A 69 5.21 -15.30 -1.96
C ILE A 69 6.58 -15.92 -1.69
N LYS A 70 6.98 -15.99 -0.43
CA LYS A 70 8.19 -16.65 0.03
C LYS A 70 7.94 -18.11 0.42
N ASN A 71 6.82 -18.35 1.10
CA ASN A 71 6.38 -19.67 1.49
C ASN A 71 4.85 -19.73 1.49
N ASP A 72 4.28 -20.83 1.01
CA ASP A 72 2.84 -21.09 1.01
C ASP A 72 2.58 -22.49 1.59
N SER A 73 2.02 -22.54 2.77
CA SER A 73 1.63 -23.77 3.47
C SER A 73 0.11 -23.99 3.46
N GLY A 74 -0.59 -23.48 2.46
CA GLY A 74 -2.04 -23.55 2.35
C GLY A 74 -2.74 -22.40 3.08
N ASN A 75 -3.04 -22.55 4.37
CA ASN A 75 -3.71 -21.51 5.16
C ASN A 75 -2.75 -20.43 5.69
N ILE A 76 -1.46 -20.73 5.73
CA ILE A 76 -0.42 -19.83 6.22
C ILE A 76 0.52 -19.50 5.07
N VAL A 77 0.65 -18.22 4.76
CA VAL A 77 1.52 -17.71 3.68
C VAL A 77 2.48 -16.68 4.24
N LEU A 78 3.73 -16.73 3.79
CA LEU A 78 4.74 -15.71 4.08
C LEU A 78 5.07 -14.95 2.79
N VAL A 79 4.95 -13.63 2.84
CA VAL A 79 5.18 -12.71 1.71
C VAL A 79 6.41 -11.86 1.98
N ASP A 80 7.34 -11.85 1.04
CA ASP A 80 8.44 -10.88 1.00
C ASP A 80 7.97 -9.62 0.25
N GLY A 81 7.91 -8.51 0.95
CA GLY A 81 7.49 -7.21 0.39
C GLY A 81 8.54 -6.56 -0.52
N LYS A 82 9.77 -7.10 -0.57
CA LYS A 82 10.86 -6.58 -1.42
C LYS A 82 11.15 -5.10 -1.24
N TRP A 83 10.83 -4.56 -0.06
CA TRP A 83 10.92 -3.12 0.23
C TRP A 83 10.09 -2.24 -0.71
N ALA A 84 9.03 -2.78 -1.30
CA ALA A 84 8.03 -2.01 -2.03
C ALA A 84 7.32 -0.98 -1.13
N PHE A 85 6.48 -0.13 -1.69
CA PHE A 85 5.56 0.66 -0.88
C PHE A 85 4.74 -0.26 0.03
N GLY A 86 4.62 0.10 1.30
CA GLY A 86 3.92 -0.72 2.29
C GLY A 86 2.46 -0.99 1.91
N GLN A 87 1.79 -0.02 1.32
CA GLN A 87 0.42 -0.14 0.83
C GLN A 87 0.27 -1.23 -0.24
N VAL A 88 1.27 -1.37 -1.11
CA VAL A 88 1.29 -2.43 -2.14
C VAL A 88 1.45 -3.80 -1.49
N THR A 89 2.38 -3.92 -0.53
CA THR A 89 2.60 -5.17 0.21
C THR A 89 1.36 -5.58 1.00
N ALA A 90 0.76 -4.64 1.72
CA ALA A 90 -0.41 -4.92 2.54
C ALA A 90 -1.64 -5.30 1.71
N LYS A 91 -1.89 -4.62 0.59
CA LYS A 91 -2.98 -4.98 -0.34
C LYS A 91 -2.79 -6.37 -0.93
N TYR A 92 -1.58 -6.69 -1.36
CA TYR A 92 -1.24 -8.01 -1.87
C TYR A 92 -1.47 -9.11 -0.82
N ALA A 93 -0.97 -8.90 0.40
CA ALA A 93 -1.12 -9.84 1.50
C ALA A 93 -2.59 -10.03 1.91
N MET A 94 -3.37 -8.94 1.96
CA MET A 94 -4.79 -9.02 2.29
C MET A 94 -5.60 -9.75 1.21
N ASN A 95 -5.33 -9.52 -0.06
CA ASN A 95 -5.97 -10.25 -1.15
C ASN A 95 -5.70 -11.76 -1.06
N LEU A 96 -4.45 -12.16 -0.77
CA LEU A 96 -4.11 -13.55 -0.51
C LEU A 96 -4.85 -14.11 0.71
N ALA A 97 -4.92 -13.35 1.79
CA ALA A 97 -5.63 -13.76 3.00
C ALA A 97 -7.12 -13.99 2.72
N ILE A 98 -7.76 -13.11 1.97
CA ILE A 98 -9.17 -13.23 1.58
C ILE A 98 -9.37 -14.48 0.71
N GLU A 99 -8.56 -14.66 -0.34
CA GLU A 99 -8.64 -15.80 -1.25
C GLU A 99 -8.51 -17.13 -0.50
N LYS A 100 -7.46 -17.25 0.33
CA LYS A 100 -7.19 -18.46 1.13
C LYS A 100 -8.27 -18.67 2.21
N GLY A 101 -8.74 -17.60 2.84
CA GLY A 101 -9.78 -17.66 3.86
C GLY A 101 -11.12 -18.14 3.29
N ILE A 102 -11.52 -17.67 2.13
CA ILE A 102 -12.73 -18.13 1.43
C ILE A 102 -12.61 -19.61 1.10
N LYS A 103 -11.47 -20.04 0.60
CA LYS A 103 -11.22 -21.43 0.19
C LYS A 103 -11.16 -22.40 1.38
N ASN A 104 -10.52 -22.00 2.46
CA ASN A 104 -10.10 -22.90 3.54
C ASN A 104 -10.77 -22.59 4.89
N GLY A 105 -11.63 -21.56 4.97
CA GLY A 105 -12.32 -21.11 6.17
C GLY A 105 -11.50 -20.20 7.09
N LEU A 106 -10.17 -20.28 7.06
CA LEU A 106 -9.23 -19.48 7.84
C LEU A 106 -7.92 -19.29 7.06
N SER A 107 -7.31 -18.14 7.19
CA SER A 107 -5.96 -17.91 6.66
C SER A 107 -5.15 -16.96 7.52
N MET A 108 -3.84 -17.03 7.40
CA MET A 108 -2.89 -16.08 7.96
C MET A 108 -1.83 -15.74 6.91
N VAL A 109 -1.62 -14.46 6.67
CA VAL A 109 -0.54 -13.99 5.78
C VAL A 109 0.40 -13.06 6.54
N GLY A 110 1.62 -13.52 6.76
CA GLY A 110 2.69 -12.72 7.33
C GLY A 110 3.47 -11.98 6.23
N THR A 111 3.98 -10.80 6.55
CA THR A 111 4.83 -10.02 5.64
C THR A 111 6.15 -9.63 6.31
N PHE A 112 7.22 -9.55 5.53
CA PHE A 112 8.50 -9.01 5.95
C PHE A 112 9.13 -8.18 4.81
N ASN A 113 10.19 -7.45 5.08
CA ASN A 113 10.75 -6.46 4.14
C ASN A 113 9.67 -5.51 3.61
N SER A 114 8.81 -5.02 4.52
CA SER A 114 7.69 -4.14 4.21
C SER A 114 7.90 -2.77 4.84
N ASN A 115 7.36 -1.76 4.19
CA ASN A 115 7.32 -0.39 4.69
C ASN A 115 5.98 -0.09 5.38
N HIS A 116 5.80 1.17 5.80
CA HIS A 116 4.56 1.66 6.41
C HIS A 116 3.36 1.44 5.47
N ILE A 117 2.32 0.78 5.99
CA ILE A 117 1.17 0.29 5.19
C ILE A 117 0.01 1.28 5.10
N GLY A 118 0.14 2.46 5.69
CA GLY A 118 -0.95 3.44 5.76
C GLY A 118 -1.94 3.15 6.89
N ARG A 119 -3.18 3.56 6.71
CA ARG A 119 -4.25 3.37 7.69
C ARG A 119 -4.71 1.90 7.73
N LEU A 120 -4.66 1.27 8.91
CA LEU A 120 -5.05 -0.14 9.07
C LEU A 120 -6.49 -0.44 8.66
N GLY A 121 -7.41 0.48 8.93
CA GLY A 121 -8.82 0.34 8.56
C GLY A 121 -9.07 0.15 7.06
N GLU A 122 -8.10 0.45 6.19
CA GLU A 122 -8.18 0.22 4.75
C GLU A 122 -8.27 -1.27 4.41
N TYR A 123 -7.69 -2.12 5.25
CA TYR A 123 -7.58 -3.56 5.02
C TYR A 123 -8.60 -4.37 5.82
N ALA A 124 -9.23 -3.75 6.82
CA ALA A 124 -10.11 -4.44 7.77
C ALA A 124 -11.61 -4.20 7.53
N LEU A 125 -11.97 -3.25 6.65
CA LEU A 125 -13.37 -2.82 6.44
C LEU A 125 -13.84 -3.07 5.02
#